data_6628664e9ec9a6fec68f29be75d7a83b
#
_entry.id   6628664e9ec9a6fec68f29be75d7a83b
#
_cell.length_a   1.000
_cell.length_b   1.000
_cell.length_c   1.000
_cell.angle_alpha   90.00
_cell.angle_beta   90.00
_cell.angle_gamma   90.00
#
_symmetry.space_group_name_H-M   'P 1'
#
loop_
_entity.id
_entity.type
_entity.pdbx_description
1 polymer ?
#
loop_
_entity_poly.entity_id
_entity_poly.type
_entity_poly.pdbx_seq_one_letter_code
_entity_poly.pdbx_strand_id
1 'polypeptide(L)'
;MELSQEIRDRFMKVDPAAIGHFISHGFMKPEIKPVTDEMKVIGPAYTVRCTARDSSALYYAIQKAPKGSVLVVDRAGDHTFACVGEFVAIMAEANGMAGIVIDGPATDSRALKASKTKFPVFCTGFSPVTSNVTGTSGEVQIPIECGGAAVLPGDIIFGDADGVIIVPQDYMPLLEIAEKKAADEAKKREAIANGLVYNKRVDLDVVKFFEKGAKGALSDLKKECHY
;
A
#
# COMPACT_ATOMS: atom_id res chain seq x y z
N MET A 1 -8.26 -7.74 -13.62
CA MET A 1 -7.79 -9.10 -13.18
C MET A 1 -8.41 -9.37 -11.82
N GLU A 2 -8.91 -10.57 -11.56
CA GLU A 2 -9.43 -10.92 -10.24
C GLU A 2 -8.36 -11.73 -9.50
N LEU A 3 -8.02 -11.33 -8.27
CA LEU A 3 -7.12 -12.11 -7.42
C LEU A 3 -7.91 -13.21 -6.73
N SER A 4 -7.48 -14.47 -6.87
CA SER A 4 -8.08 -15.57 -6.12
C SER A 4 -7.90 -15.38 -4.60
N GLN A 5 -8.78 -15.97 -3.81
CA GLN A 5 -8.66 -15.92 -2.35
C GLN A 5 -7.33 -16.50 -1.87
N GLU A 6 -6.86 -17.58 -2.48
CA GLU A 6 -5.56 -18.18 -2.19
C GLU A 6 -4.40 -17.17 -2.34
N ILE A 7 -4.37 -16.41 -3.43
CA ILE A 7 -3.34 -15.39 -3.68
C ILE A 7 -3.45 -14.25 -2.67
N ARG A 8 -4.67 -13.80 -2.35
CA ARG A 8 -4.88 -12.79 -1.30
C ARG A 8 -4.32 -13.27 0.04
N ASP A 9 -4.62 -14.49 0.45
CA ASP A 9 -4.16 -15.07 1.70
C ASP A 9 -2.63 -15.20 1.77
N ARG A 10 -1.97 -15.43 0.64
CA ARG A 10 -0.50 -15.43 0.54
C ARG A 10 0.06 -14.01 0.74
N PHE A 11 -0.48 -13.01 0.03
CA PHE A 11 -0.08 -11.61 0.23
C PHE A 11 -0.28 -11.14 1.68
N MET A 12 -1.36 -11.53 2.33
CA MET A 12 -1.62 -11.15 3.72
C MET A 12 -0.56 -11.68 4.70
N LYS A 13 0.23 -12.69 4.33
CA LYS A 13 1.31 -13.27 5.15
C LYS A 13 2.68 -12.61 4.94
N VAL A 14 2.85 -11.79 3.90
CA VAL A 14 4.08 -11.05 3.62
C VAL A 14 3.84 -9.55 3.72
N ASP A 15 4.88 -8.76 3.86
CA ASP A 15 4.78 -7.31 3.97
C ASP A 15 5.12 -6.62 2.64
N PRO A 16 4.50 -5.47 2.30
CA PRO A 16 4.84 -4.67 1.13
C PRO A 16 6.34 -4.39 1.04
N ALA A 17 7.00 -4.13 2.17
CA ALA A 17 8.43 -3.89 2.24
C ALA A 17 9.27 -5.07 1.72
N ALA A 18 8.80 -6.32 1.87
CA ALA A 18 9.50 -7.49 1.34
C ALA A 18 9.53 -7.50 -0.19
N ILE A 19 8.44 -7.03 -0.83
CA ILE A 19 8.34 -6.87 -2.29
C ILE A 19 9.10 -5.61 -2.73
N GLY A 20 9.02 -4.53 -1.95
CA GLY A 20 9.67 -3.24 -2.23
C GLY A 20 11.18 -3.33 -2.43
N HIS A 21 11.85 -4.38 -1.91
CA HIS A 21 13.26 -4.62 -2.19
C HIS A 21 13.56 -4.98 -3.65
N PHE A 22 12.57 -5.42 -4.41
CA PHE A 22 12.76 -5.99 -5.75
C PHE A 22 12.09 -5.18 -6.86
N ILE A 23 11.38 -4.10 -6.52
CA ILE A 23 10.78 -3.18 -7.47
C ILE A 23 11.43 -1.79 -7.33
N SER A 24 11.45 -1.02 -8.42
CA SER A 24 12.08 0.31 -8.46
C SER A 24 11.08 1.46 -8.62
N HIS A 25 9.79 1.15 -8.73
CA HIS A 25 8.69 2.11 -8.93
C HIS A 25 7.40 1.58 -8.34
N GLY A 26 6.34 2.38 -8.37
CA GLY A 26 5.04 1.98 -7.81
C GLY A 26 4.92 2.22 -6.30
N PHE A 27 5.76 3.08 -5.73
CA PHE A 27 5.69 3.47 -4.33
C PHE A 27 4.82 4.72 -4.18
N MET A 28 3.80 4.65 -3.36
CA MET A 28 3.06 5.84 -2.95
C MET A 28 3.83 6.61 -1.88
N LYS A 29 3.59 7.93 -1.78
CA LYS A 29 4.21 8.78 -0.76
C LYS A 29 3.99 8.23 0.64
N PRO A 30 4.99 8.36 1.55
CA PRO A 30 4.92 7.84 2.91
C PRO A 30 3.80 8.45 3.77
N GLU A 31 3.23 9.58 3.34
CA GLU A 31 2.11 10.25 4.02
C GLU A 31 0.80 9.46 3.90
N ILE A 32 0.66 8.62 2.87
CA ILE A 32 -0.51 7.73 2.74
C ILE A 32 -0.33 6.56 3.69
N LYS A 33 -1.03 6.61 4.81
CA LYS A 33 -0.96 5.64 5.91
C LYS A 33 -2.32 5.04 6.22
N PRO A 34 -2.35 3.80 6.74
CA PRO A 34 -3.58 3.25 7.25
C PRO A 34 -4.07 4.04 8.47
N VAL A 35 -5.38 4.04 8.67
CA VAL A 35 -5.99 4.70 9.83
C VAL A 35 -5.55 4.06 11.16
N THR A 36 -5.29 2.76 11.14
CA THR A 36 -4.65 2.02 12.26
C THR A 36 -3.62 1.03 11.71
N ASP A 37 -2.57 0.78 12.49
CA ASP A 37 -1.41 -0.04 12.07
C ASP A 37 -1.75 -1.50 11.74
N GLU A 38 -2.88 -2.01 12.24
CA GLU A 38 -3.33 -3.38 11.93
C GLU A 38 -3.98 -3.51 10.55
N MET A 39 -4.31 -2.40 9.91
CA MET A 39 -4.96 -2.43 8.61
C MET A 39 -3.97 -2.86 7.52
N LYS A 40 -4.40 -3.82 6.71
CA LYS A 40 -3.64 -4.33 5.56
C LYS A 40 -4.59 -4.51 4.39
N VAL A 41 -4.15 -4.17 3.19
CA VAL A 41 -4.99 -4.19 1.98
C VAL A 41 -4.29 -4.88 0.83
N ILE A 42 -5.03 -5.71 0.09
CA ILE A 42 -4.58 -6.30 -1.18
C ILE A 42 -5.77 -6.44 -2.13
N GLY A 43 -5.63 -5.96 -3.33
CA GLY A 43 -6.67 -6.13 -4.37
C GLY A 43 -6.40 -5.33 -5.63
N PRO A 44 -7.14 -5.62 -6.71
CA PRO A 44 -7.07 -4.84 -7.93
C PRO A 44 -7.64 -3.44 -7.72
N ALA A 45 -6.99 -2.44 -8.28
CA ALA A 45 -7.40 -1.05 -8.22
C ALA A 45 -8.69 -0.82 -9.02
N TYR A 46 -9.67 -0.25 -8.39
CA TYR A 46 -10.74 0.48 -9.06
C TYR A 46 -10.44 1.97 -8.89
N THR A 47 -9.95 2.58 -9.96
CA THR A 47 -9.49 3.97 -9.92
C THR A 47 -10.66 4.95 -9.94
N VAL A 48 -10.54 5.98 -9.12
CA VAL A 48 -11.55 7.03 -8.93
C VAL A 48 -10.87 8.37 -8.88
N ARG A 49 -11.32 9.33 -9.65
CA ARG A 49 -10.94 10.74 -9.50
C ARG A 49 -12.10 11.53 -8.93
N CYS A 50 -11.89 12.16 -7.78
CA CYS A 50 -12.83 13.08 -7.17
C CYS A 50 -12.23 14.48 -7.16
N THR A 51 -12.85 15.42 -7.85
CA THR A 51 -12.34 16.80 -7.97
C THR A 51 -13.11 17.76 -7.08
N ALA A 52 -12.43 18.80 -6.61
CA ALA A 52 -13.01 19.84 -5.77
C ALA A 52 -13.81 19.22 -4.60
N ARG A 53 -15.05 19.66 -4.43
CA ARG A 53 -15.93 19.24 -3.33
C ARG A 53 -16.89 18.10 -3.70
N ASP A 54 -16.76 17.50 -4.89
CA ASP A 54 -17.67 16.46 -5.35
C ASP A 54 -17.07 15.05 -5.15
N SER A 55 -17.79 14.18 -4.44
CA SER A 55 -17.44 12.77 -4.22
C SER A 55 -18.37 11.80 -4.96
N SER A 56 -19.16 12.27 -5.92
CA SER A 56 -20.14 11.44 -6.64
C SER A 56 -19.50 10.24 -7.33
N ALA A 57 -18.30 10.40 -7.91
CA ALA A 57 -17.57 9.32 -8.54
C ALA A 57 -17.22 8.20 -7.55
N LEU A 58 -16.88 8.52 -6.29
CA LEU A 58 -16.62 7.53 -5.25
C LEU A 58 -17.86 6.73 -4.89
N TYR A 59 -19.02 7.40 -4.73
CA TYR A 59 -20.29 6.71 -4.45
C TYR A 59 -20.73 5.81 -5.62
N TYR A 60 -20.48 6.25 -6.85
CA TYR A 60 -20.68 5.41 -8.04
C TYR A 60 -19.75 4.19 -7.99
N ALA A 61 -18.46 4.39 -7.70
CA ALA A 61 -17.48 3.31 -7.64
C ALA A 61 -17.86 2.25 -6.59
N ILE A 62 -18.29 2.65 -5.40
CA ILE A 62 -18.73 1.73 -4.34
C ILE A 62 -19.85 0.79 -4.84
N GLN A 63 -20.75 1.29 -5.69
CA GLN A 63 -21.86 0.50 -6.21
C GLN A 63 -21.48 -0.39 -7.40
N LYS A 64 -20.46 -0.04 -8.16
CA LYS A 64 -20.12 -0.65 -9.46
C LYS A 64 -18.83 -1.44 -9.48
N ALA A 65 -17.91 -1.17 -8.56
CA ALA A 65 -16.64 -1.89 -8.54
C ALA A 65 -16.85 -3.39 -8.25
N PRO A 66 -16.09 -4.26 -8.90
CA PRO A 66 -16.10 -5.69 -8.61
C PRO A 66 -15.73 -5.94 -7.13
N LYS A 67 -16.32 -6.96 -6.52
CA LYS A 67 -15.97 -7.36 -5.16
C LYS A 67 -14.48 -7.68 -5.05
N GLY A 68 -13.88 -7.31 -3.94
CA GLY A 68 -12.45 -7.46 -3.69
C GLY A 68 -11.58 -6.39 -4.35
N SER A 69 -12.15 -5.38 -5.02
CA SER A 69 -11.39 -4.22 -5.50
C SER A 69 -10.95 -3.33 -4.35
N VAL A 70 -9.81 -2.67 -4.55
CA VAL A 70 -9.37 -1.53 -3.73
C VAL A 70 -9.77 -0.25 -4.46
N LEU A 71 -10.56 0.59 -3.81
CA LEU A 71 -10.90 1.91 -4.35
C LEU A 71 -9.69 2.83 -4.18
N VAL A 72 -9.05 3.22 -5.29
CA VAL A 72 -7.92 4.14 -5.27
C VAL A 72 -8.40 5.51 -5.71
N VAL A 73 -8.32 6.49 -4.80
CA VAL A 73 -8.95 7.79 -4.97
C VAL A 73 -7.91 8.89 -5.14
N ASP A 74 -7.84 9.43 -6.34
CA ASP A 74 -7.12 10.65 -6.68
C ASP A 74 -7.99 11.87 -6.34
N ARG A 75 -7.49 12.74 -5.48
CA ARG A 75 -8.14 14.00 -5.12
C ARG A 75 -7.75 15.18 -6.02
N ALA A 76 -6.99 14.91 -7.09
CA ALA A 76 -6.47 15.96 -8.00
C ALA A 76 -5.72 17.09 -7.26
N GLY A 77 -4.95 16.72 -6.23
CA GLY A 77 -4.18 17.67 -5.42
C GLY A 77 -4.97 18.39 -4.32
N ASP A 78 -6.25 18.05 -4.10
CA ASP A 78 -7.02 18.62 -2.99
C ASP A 78 -6.76 17.86 -1.68
N HIS A 79 -6.14 18.54 -0.73
CA HIS A 79 -5.86 18.05 0.61
C HIS A 79 -6.77 18.68 1.68
N THR A 80 -7.87 19.31 1.28
CA THR A 80 -8.80 20.02 2.18
C THR A 80 -10.07 19.23 2.46
N PHE A 81 -10.72 18.75 1.38
CA PHE A 81 -12.02 18.13 1.49
C PHE A 81 -11.91 16.61 1.63
N ALA A 82 -12.30 16.10 2.80
CA ALA A 82 -12.40 14.66 3.04
C ALA A 82 -13.60 14.06 2.28
N CYS A 83 -13.37 13.03 1.48
CA CYS A 83 -14.45 12.30 0.79
C CYS A 83 -14.68 10.89 1.37
N VAL A 84 -13.87 10.46 2.34
CA VAL A 84 -13.97 9.18 3.01
C VAL A 84 -14.13 9.40 4.51
N GLY A 85 -15.26 8.96 5.05
CA GLY A 85 -15.55 8.91 6.48
C GLY A 85 -16.04 7.51 6.87
N GLU A 86 -16.50 7.35 8.11
CA GLU A 86 -17.02 6.07 8.63
C GLU A 86 -18.09 5.47 7.73
N PHE A 87 -19.08 6.27 7.35
CA PHE A 87 -20.22 5.78 6.56
C PHE A 87 -19.81 5.31 5.17
N VAL A 88 -18.86 6.01 4.53
CA VAL A 88 -18.29 5.61 3.23
C VAL A 88 -17.54 4.29 3.37
N ALA A 89 -16.77 4.12 4.44
CA ALA A 89 -16.04 2.87 4.71
C ALA A 89 -17.01 1.70 4.94
N ILE A 90 -18.07 1.89 5.72
CA ILE A 90 -19.11 0.87 5.94
C ILE A 90 -19.81 0.49 4.63
N MET A 91 -20.15 1.47 3.78
CA MET A 91 -20.76 1.18 2.48
C MET A 91 -19.81 0.41 1.57
N ALA A 92 -18.54 0.78 1.51
CA ALA A 92 -17.54 0.09 0.69
C ALA A 92 -17.37 -1.37 1.16
N GLU A 93 -17.25 -1.59 2.46
CA GLU A 93 -17.17 -2.93 3.07
C GLU A 93 -18.42 -3.77 2.75
N ALA A 94 -19.61 -3.21 2.94
CA ALA A 94 -20.89 -3.89 2.68
C ALA A 94 -21.05 -4.27 1.20
N ASN A 95 -20.44 -3.52 0.26
CA ASN A 95 -20.40 -3.83 -1.16
C ASN A 95 -19.24 -4.77 -1.54
N GLY A 96 -18.46 -5.23 -0.56
CA GLY A 96 -17.41 -6.22 -0.75
C GLY A 96 -16.09 -5.65 -1.28
N MET A 97 -15.81 -4.37 -1.10
CA MET A 97 -14.50 -3.79 -1.42
C MET A 97 -13.44 -4.35 -0.46
N ALA A 98 -12.19 -4.43 -0.93
CA ALA A 98 -11.07 -4.87 -0.11
C ALA A 98 -10.48 -3.73 0.76
N GLY A 99 -10.69 -2.49 0.37
CA GLY A 99 -10.22 -1.31 1.09
C GLY A 99 -10.33 -0.03 0.26
N ILE A 100 -9.91 1.07 0.86
CA ILE A 100 -9.84 2.40 0.22
C ILE A 100 -8.44 2.96 0.43
N VAL A 101 -7.83 3.49 -0.63
CA VAL A 101 -6.58 4.27 -0.60
C VAL A 101 -6.89 5.64 -1.20
N ILE A 102 -6.68 6.71 -0.43
CA ILE A 102 -6.98 8.07 -0.88
C ILE A 102 -5.76 8.98 -0.77
N ASP A 103 -5.39 9.67 -1.86
CA ASP A 103 -4.41 10.76 -1.84
C ASP A 103 -5.10 12.05 -1.36
N GLY A 104 -5.45 12.08 -0.11
CA GLY A 104 -6.17 13.16 0.52
C GLY A 104 -6.60 12.80 1.95
N PRO A 105 -7.28 13.72 2.65
CA PRO A 105 -7.73 13.49 4.00
C PRO A 105 -8.98 12.60 4.05
N ALA A 106 -9.09 11.83 5.13
CA ALA A 106 -10.33 11.22 5.61
C ALA A 106 -11.00 12.10 6.67
N THR A 107 -12.19 11.71 7.11
CA THR A 107 -12.89 12.30 8.26
C THR A 107 -13.30 11.22 9.26
N ASP A 108 -14.01 11.57 10.32
CA ASP A 108 -14.53 10.62 11.34
C ASP A 108 -13.43 9.76 11.99
N SER A 109 -12.26 10.37 12.24
CA SER A 109 -11.05 9.66 12.70
C SER A 109 -11.29 8.75 13.90
N ARG A 110 -12.12 9.18 14.85
CA ARG A 110 -12.44 8.40 16.04
C ARG A 110 -13.25 7.14 15.69
N ALA A 111 -14.23 7.28 14.82
CA ALA A 111 -15.09 6.17 14.40
C ALA A 111 -14.33 5.17 13.54
N LEU A 112 -13.54 5.63 12.56
CA LEU A 112 -12.72 4.78 11.73
C LEU A 112 -11.69 3.98 12.57
N LYS A 113 -11.04 4.61 13.56
CA LYS A 113 -10.09 3.95 14.47
C LYS A 113 -10.77 2.93 15.40
N ALA A 114 -12.00 3.20 15.81
CA ALA A 114 -12.79 2.34 16.70
C ALA A 114 -13.54 1.23 15.96
N SER A 115 -13.53 1.22 14.62
CA SER A 115 -14.24 0.22 13.81
C SER A 115 -13.83 -1.19 14.17
N LYS A 116 -14.83 -2.05 14.41
CA LYS A 116 -14.62 -3.47 14.77
C LYS A 116 -14.18 -4.30 13.56
N THR A 117 -14.62 -3.93 12.37
CA THR A 117 -14.34 -4.69 11.14
C THR A 117 -12.92 -4.47 10.63
N LYS A 118 -12.28 -3.36 11.06
CA LYS A 118 -10.93 -3.01 10.60
C LYS A 118 -10.84 -2.90 9.08
N PHE A 119 -11.94 -2.51 8.43
CA PHE A 119 -11.93 -2.27 6.99
C PHE A 119 -10.83 -1.29 6.62
N PRO A 120 -9.91 -1.66 5.69
CA PRO A 120 -8.71 -0.89 5.44
C PRO A 120 -9.02 0.46 4.78
N VAL A 121 -8.63 1.54 5.44
CA VAL A 121 -8.65 2.91 4.91
C VAL A 121 -7.27 3.51 5.06
N PHE A 122 -6.68 3.93 3.94
CA PHE A 122 -5.39 4.60 3.86
C PHE A 122 -5.61 6.04 3.39
N CYS A 123 -5.02 7.01 4.07
CA CYS A 123 -5.20 8.43 3.78
C CYS A 123 -3.96 9.24 4.18
N THR A 124 -3.91 10.51 3.78
CA THR A 124 -2.81 11.43 4.15
C THR A 124 -3.02 12.12 5.51
N GLY A 125 -4.17 11.89 6.14
CA GLY A 125 -4.54 12.53 7.42
C GLY A 125 -6.05 12.71 7.56
N PHE A 126 -6.46 13.63 8.43
CA PHE A 126 -7.88 13.89 8.71
C PHE A 126 -8.23 15.36 8.55
N SER A 127 -9.43 15.62 8.03
CA SER A 127 -10.02 16.96 7.90
C SER A 127 -11.47 16.95 8.39
N PRO A 128 -11.91 17.99 9.11
CA PRO A 128 -13.33 18.15 9.46
C PRO A 128 -14.17 18.70 8.30
N VAL A 129 -13.51 19.13 7.22
CA VAL A 129 -14.20 19.69 6.05
C VAL A 129 -14.49 18.58 5.07
N THR A 130 -15.77 18.30 4.79
CA THR A 130 -16.20 17.18 3.96
C THR A 130 -16.57 17.61 2.54
N SER A 131 -16.46 16.67 1.61
CA SER A 131 -17.05 16.76 0.27
C SER A 131 -18.57 16.54 0.32
N ASN A 132 -19.22 16.76 -0.82
CA ASN A 132 -20.64 16.53 -1.04
C ASN A 132 -20.86 15.59 -2.23
N VAL A 133 -22.09 15.11 -2.40
CA VAL A 133 -22.50 14.38 -3.61
C VAL A 133 -23.31 15.34 -4.46
N THR A 134 -22.70 15.94 -5.47
CA THR A 134 -23.32 16.95 -6.32
C THR A 134 -23.60 16.46 -7.74
N GLY A 135 -22.94 15.39 -8.17
CA GLY A 135 -23.08 14.83 -9.51
C GLY A 135 -22.53 15.71 -10.63
N THR A 136 -21.61 16.61 -10.28
CA THR A 136 -21.10 17.62 -11.23
C THR A 136 -19.71 17.31 -11.77
N SER A 137 -18.94 16.45 -11.10
CA SER A 137 -17.56 16.14 -11.49
C SER A 137 -17.12 14.75 -11.01
N GLY A 138 -15.96 14.35 -11.51
CA GLY A 138 -15.30 13.09 -11.16
C GLY A 138 -15.33 12.07 -12.29
N GLU A 139 -14.41 11.12 -12.21
CA GLU A 139 -14.20 10.10 -13.23
C GLU A 139 -13.87 8.76 -12.54
N VAL A 140 -14.15 7.66 -13.22
CA VAL A 140 -13.82 6.31 -12.75
C VAL A 140 -13.15 5.51 -13.86
N GLN A 141 -12.34 4.52 -13.48
CA GLN A 141 -11.67 3.61 -14.39
C GLN A 141 -10.83 4.32 -15.47
N ILE A 142 -10.14 5.37 -15.06
CA ILE A 142 -9.13 6.08 -15.84
C ILE A 142 -7.76 5.93 -15.16
N PRO A 143 -6.64 6.13 -15.87
CA PRO A 143 -5.35 6.32 -15.23
C PRO A 143 -5.39 7.53 -14.29
N ILE A 144 -4.88 7.35 -13.07
CA ILE A 144 -4.82 8.40 -12.04
C ILE A 144 -3.42 8.50 -11.47
N GLU A 145 -3.17 9.55 -10.69
CA GLU A 145 -2.06 9.62 -9.76
C GLU A 145 -2.60 9.46 -8.33
N CYS A 146 -1.91 8.66 -7.52
CA CYS A 146 -2.21 8.55 -6.10
C CYS A 146 -0.88 8.48 -5.32
N GLY A 147 -0.64 9.46 -4.46
CA GLY A 147 0.61 9.54 -3.71
C GLY A 147 1.86 9.64 -4.58
N GLY A 148 1.82 10.31 -5.72
CA GLY A 148 2.95 10.44 -6.64
C GLY A 148 3.21 9.21 -7.51
N ALA A 149 2.42 8.15 -7.36
CA ALA A 149 2.50 6.95 -8.18
C ALA A 149 1.36 6.92 -9.22
N ALA A 150 1.68 6.57 -10.47
CA ALA A 150 0.68 6.31 -11.48
C ALA A 150 -0.04 5.00 -11.19
N VAL A 151 -1.38 5.01 -11.20
CA VAL A 151 -2.23 3.85 -10.96
C VAL A 151 -3.16 3.65 -12.15
N LEU A 152 -3.11 2.49 -12.74
CA LEU A 152 -4.01 2.07 -13.81
C LEU A 152 -5.17 1.23 -13.25
N PRO A 153 -6.36 1.27 -13.90
CA PRO A 153 -7.42 0.35 -13.55
C PRO A 153 -6.95 -1.11 -13.58
N GLY A 154 -7.15 -1.83 -12.47
CA GLY A 154 -6.76 -3.24 -12.35
C GLY A 154 -5.35 -3.49 -11.84
N ASP A 155 -4.54 -2.46 -11.60
CA ASP A 155 -3.24 -2.61 -10.93
C ASP A 155 -3.41 -3.24 -9.54
N ILE A 156 -2.44 -4.02 -9.11
CA ILE A 156 -2.51 -4.67 -7.80
C ILE A 156 -2.02 -3.69 -6.73
N ILE A 157 -2.91 -3.31 -5.83
CA ILE A 157 -2.61 -2.45 -4.68
C ILE A 157 -2.33 -3.32 -3.48
N PHE A 158 -1.18 -3.07 -2.83
CA PHE A 158 -0.78 -3.77 -1.62
C PHE A 158 -0.27 -2.76 -0.58
N GLY A 159 -0.82 -2.80 0.62
CA GLY A 159 -0.49 -1.82 1.67
C GLY A 159 -0.63 -2.37 3.06
N ASP A 160 0.17 -1.81 3.98
CA ASP A 160 0.16 -2.05 5.42
C ASP A 160 0.60 -0.80 6.20
N ALA A 161 1.04 -0.96 7.45
CA ALA A 161 1.52 0.13 8.31
C ALA A 161 2.69 0.93 7.69
N ASP A 162 3.51 0.31 6.84
CA ASP A 162 4.65 0.99 6.20
C ASP A 162 4.22 1.88 5.02
N GLY A 163 3.07 1.62 4.42
CA GLY A 163 2.53 2.39 3.30
C GLY A 163 1.93 1.52 2.22
N VAL A 164 1.82 2.07 1.02
CA VAL A 164 1.14 1.43 -0.12
C VAL A 164 2.07 1.33 -1.32
N ILE A 165 2.07 0.17 -1.95
CA ILE A 165 2.76 -0.09 -3.21
C ILE A 165 1.81 -0.58 -4.29
N ILE A 166 2.18 -0.34 -5.54
CA ILE A 166 1.58 -0.95 -6.72
C ILE A 166 2.46 -2.14 -7.09
N VAL A 167 1.90 -3.34 -7.02
CA VAL A 167 2.61 -4.57 -7.35
C VAL A 167 2.48 -4.83 -8.85
N PRO A 168 3.57 -5.13 -9.58
CA PRO A 168 3.51 -5.49 -10.99
C PRO A 168 2.54 -6.65 -11.26
N GLN A 169 1.94 -6.67 -12.44
CA GLN A 169 0.98 -7.71 -12.81
C GLN A 169 1.60 -9.12 -12.87
N ASP A 170 2.89 -9.20 -13.18
CA ASP A 170 3.69 -10.43 -13.03
C ASP A 170 4.22 -10.56 -11.59
N TYR A 171 3.31 -10.65 -10.64
CA TYR A 171 3.63 -10.63 -9.21
C TYR A 171 4.07 -11.98 -8.64
N MET A 172 3.83 -13.09 -9.32
CA MET A 172 4.09 -14.42 -8.74
C MET A 172 5.54 -14.62 -8.32
N PRO A 173 6.56 -14.29 -9.15
CA PRO A 173 7.95 -14.41 -8.72
C PRO A 173 8.28 -13.52 -7.51
N LEU A 174 7.71 -12.32 -7.46
CA LEU A 174 7.90 -11.38 -6.35
C LEU A 174 7.28 -11.90 -5.05
N LEU A 175 6.09 -12.48 -5.13
CA LEU A 175 5.41 -13.07 -3.98
C LEU A 175 6.19 -14.26 -3.43
N GLU A 176 6.67 -15.16 -4.28
CA GLU A 176 7.49 -16.32 -3.87
C GLU A 176 8.81 -15.89 -3.21
N ILE A 177 9.48 -14.87 -3.75
CA ILE A 177 10.69 -14.30 -3.16
C ILE A 177 10.36 -13.67 -1.79
N ALA A 178 9.26 -12.92 -1.68
CA ALA A 178 8.85 -12.30 -0.42
C ALA A 178 8.52 -13.34 0.66
N GLU A 179 7.82 -14.41 0.31
CA GLU A 179 7.52 -15.53 1.22
C GLU A 179 8.80 -16.20 1.71
N LYS A 180 9.74 -16.49 0.81
CA LYS A 180 11.04 -17.07 1.16
C LYS A 180 11.83 -16.15 2.09
N LYS A 181 11.87 -14.84 1.77
CA LYS A 181 12.54 -13.84 2.61
C LYS A 181 11.92 -13.78 4.01
N ALA A 182 10.59 -13.74 4.12
CA ALA A 182 9.90 -13.72 5.41
C ALA A 182 10.23 -14.95 6.26
N ALA A 183 10.26 -16.14 5.65
CA ALA A 183 10.62 -17.38 6.32
C ALA A 183 12.09 -17.38 6.80
N ASP A 184 13.02 -16.89 5.98
CA ASP A 184 14.44 -16.79 6.34
C ASP A 184 14.69 -15.76 7.44
N GLU A 185 13.98 -14.63 7.42
CA GLU A 185 14.05 -13.62 8.48
C GLU A 185 13.47 -14.12 9.80
N ALA A 186 12.42 -14.92 9.78
CA ALA A 186 11.88 -15.56 10.98
C ALA A 186 12.92 -16.46 11.65
N LYS A 187 13.59 -17.31 10.86
CA LYS A 187 14.69 -18.18 11.37
C LYS A 187 15.85 -17.37 11.94
N LYS A 188 16.22 -16.27 11.27
CA LYS A 188 17.29 -15.38 11.74
C LYS A 188 16.93 -14.69 13.04
N ARG A 189 15.69 -14.19 13.17
CA ARG A 189 15.19 -13.60 14.43
C ARG A 189 15.28 -14.58 15.60
N GLU A 190 14.85 -15.81 15.38
CA GLU A 190 14.93 -16.86 16.39
C GLU A 190 16.38 -17.17 16.77
N ALA A 191 17.28 -17.32 15.79
CA ALA A 191 18.70 -17.54 16.04
C ALA A 191 19.36 -16.39 16.83
N ILE A 192 19.02 -15.14 16.50
CA ILE A 192 19.52 -13.97 17.25
C ILE A 192 18.96 -13.95 18.67
N ALA A 193 17.69 -14.25 18.87
CA ALA A 193 17.09 -14.36 20.21
C ALA A 193 17.77 -15.44 21.07
N ASN A 194 18.30 -16.50 20.43
CA ASN A 194 19.07 -17.56 21.07
C ASN A 194 20.58 -17.25 21.19
N GLY A 195 20.99 -15.99 20.99
CA GLY A 195 22.36 -15.52 21.24
C GLY A 195 23.28 -15.54 20.01
N LEU A 196 22.79 -15.81 18.81
CA LEU A 196 23.59 -15.66 17.61
C LEU A 196 23.92 -14.18 17.37
N VAL A 197 25.22 -13.86 17.28
CA VAL A 197 25.64 -12.54 16.84
C VAL A 197 25.63 -12.50 15.30
N TYR A 198 24.69 -11.74 14.74
CA TYR A 198 24.58 -11.57 13.29
C TYR A 198 25.39 -10.37 12.83
N ASN A 199 26.58 -10.60 12.29
CA ASN A 199 27.52 -9.56 11.86
C ASN A 199 27.75 -9.54 10.33
N LYS A 200 27.02 -10.38 9.58
CA LYS A 200 27.19 -10.52 8.13
C LYS A 200 25.84 -10.33 7.42
N ARG A 201 25.81 -9.40 6.49
CA ARG A 201 24.63 -9.17 5.64
C ARG A 201 24.95 -9.63 4.21
N VAL A 202 24.19 -10.60 3.69
CA VAL A 202 24.47 -11.25 2.40
C VAL A 202 25.88 -11.85 2.47
N ASP A 203 26.70 -11.71 1.46
CA ASP A 203 28.12 -12.11 1.47
C ASP A 203 29.07 -10.93 1.76
N LEU A 204 28.53 -9.77 2.19
CA LEU A 204 29.27 -8.57 2.50
C LEU A 204 29.60 -8.51 4.00
N ASP A 205 30.89 -8.54 4.33
CA ASP A 205 31.37 -8.21 5.65
C ASP A 205 31.53 -6.69 5.79
N VAL A 206 30.45 -6.05 6.26
CA VAL A 206 30.36 -4.59 6.37
C VAL A 206 31.45 -4.02 7.30
N VAL A 207 31.77 -4.72 8.39
CA VAL A 207 32.80 -4.28 9.35
C VAL A 207 34.15 -4.27 8.66
N LYS A 208 34.53 -5.35 8.03
CA LYS A 208 35.79 -5.47 7.30
C LYS A 208 35.91 -4.48 6.13
N PHE A 209 34.78 -4.16 5.48
CA PHE A 209 34.73 -3.13 4.45
C PHE A 209 35.07 -1.74 5.01
N PHE A 210 34.49 -1.35 6.14
CA PHE A 210 34.76 -0.06 6.77
C PHE A 210 36.14 0.01 7.42
N GLU A 211 36.64 -1.07 8.04
CA GLU A 211 37.97 -1.14 8.63
C GLU A 211 39.09 -1.00 7.58
N LYS A 212 38.88 -1.46 6.36
CA LYS A 212 39.77 -1.25 5.23
C LYS A 212 39.80 0.18 4.69
N GLY A 213 39.06 1.11 5.31
CA GLY A 213 39.01 2.51 4.93
C GLY A 213 38.24 2.69 3.63
N ALA A 214 37.00 2.21 3.58
CA ALA A 214 36.10 2.31 2.43
C ALA A 214 35.99 3.73 1.89
N LYS A 215 36.90 4.09 1.01
CA LYS A 215 36.84 5.29 0.15
C LYS A 215 36.40 4.92 -1.26
N GLY A 216 35.92 3.70 -1.45
CA GLY A 216 35.51 3.16 -2.73
C GLY A 216 34.18 3.76 -3.21
N ALA A 217 34.11 4.01 -4.52
CA ALA A 217 32.84 4.28 -5.18
C ALA A 217 31.91 3.05 -5.05
N LEU A 218 30.59 3.28 -5.11
CA LEU A 218 29.57 2.22 -5.14
C LEU A 218 29.87 1.08 -6.15
N SER A 219 30.71 1.36 -7.18
CA SER A 219 31.20 0.37 -8.14
C SER A 219 32.08 -0.72 -7.52
N ASP A 220 32.78 -0.44 -6.44
CA ASP A 220 33.65 -1.43 -5.79
C ASP A 220 32.84 -2.36 -4.88
N LEU A 221 31.76 -1.85 -4.29
CA LEU A 221 30.76 -2.65 -3.58
C LEU A 221 30.07 -3.69 -4.50
N LYS A 222 29.78 -3.32 -5.76
CA LYS A 222 29.15 -4.22 -6.74
C LYS A 222 30.04 -5.37 -7.20
N LYS A 223 31.36 -5.23 -7.07
CA LYS A 223 32.30 -6.31 -7.41
C LYS A 223 32.40 -7.37 -6.32
N GLU A 224 32.06 -7.02 -5.08
CA GLU A 224 32.10 -7.94 -3.93
C GLU A 224 30.71 -8.53 -3.60
N CYS A 225 29.63 -7.94 -4.14
CA CYS A 225 28.27 -8.48 -4.07
C CYS A 225 27.94 -9.19 -5.39
N HIS A 226 27.91 -10.51 -5.38
CA HIS A 226 27.32 -11.28 -6.48
C HIS A 226 25.80 -11.10 -6.41
N TYR A 227 25.24 -10.23 -7.28
CA TYR A 227 23.81 -10.13 -7.58
C TYR A 227 23.49 -11.02 -8.77
#